data_3e7518aa63d22f670889d44ea585f5b9
#
_entry.id   3e7518aa63d22f670889d44ea585f5b9
#
_cell.length_a   1.000
_cell.length_b   1.000
_cell.length_c   1.000
_cell.angle_alpha   90.00
_cell.angle_beta   90.00
_cell.angle_gamma   90.00
#
_symmetry.space_group_name_H-M   'P 1'
#
loop_
_entity.id
_entity.type
_entity.pdbx_description
1 polymer ?
#
loop_
_entity_poly.entity_id
_entity_poly.type
_entity_poly.pdbx_seq_one_letter_code
_entity_poly.pdbx_strand_id
1 'polypeptide(L)'
;LTWVHSNQKGQERTFLPEPYNWKTYGEMNVAIWKKHQKTSVEEATKLLNQSHKKVLELMEGFSNDELFTKGTYKWTGGTSLGSYFVSSTSSHYDWALKKLKAHQKNCKKR
;
A
#
# COMPACT_ATOMS: atom_id res chain seq x y z
N LEU A 1 -0.01 6.97 -1.27
CA LEU A 1 0.60 8.25 -1.73
C LEU A 1 -0.40 9.41 -1.72
N THR A 2 -1.55 9.24 -2.37
CA THR A 2 -2.59 10.28 -2.42
C THR A 2 -3.05 10.73 -1.04
N TRP A 3 -3.25 9.79 -0.13
CA TRP A 3 -3.64 10.05 1.26
C TRP A 3 -2.64 10.94 1.98
N VAL A 4 -1.35 10.60 1.89
CA VAL A 4 -0.28 11.37 2.54
C VAL A 4 -0.16 12.75 1.90
N HIS A 5 -0.10 12.83 0.58
CA HIS A 5 0.01 14.12 -0.13
C HIS A 5 -1.15 15.04 0.16
N SER A 6 -2.37 14.52 0.17
CA SER A 6 -3.57 15.33 0.45
C SER A 6 -3.56 15.87 1.87
N ASN A 7 -3.22 15.03 2.86
CA ASN A 7 -3.18 15.47 4.26
C ASN A 7 -2.02 16.44 4.55
N GLN A 8 -0.89 16.29 3.87
CA GLN A 8 0.21 17.25 3.96
C GLN A 8 -0.19 18.65 3.47
N LYS A 9 -1.10 18.72 2.51
CA LYS A 9 -1.63 19.99 1.97
C LYS A 9 -2.80 20.54 2.79
N GLY A 10 -3.17 19.88 3.89
CA GLY A 10 -4.30 20.27 4.72
C GLY A 10 -5.66 19.85 4.16
N GLN A 11 -5.69 19.00 3.15
CA GLN A 11 -6.92 18.45 2.58
C GLN A 11 -7.23 17.11 3.25
N GLU A 12 -8.30 17.03 4.00
CA GLU A 12 -8.72 15.79 4.64
C GLU A 12 -9.11 14.75 3.58
N ARG A 13 -8.55 13.54 3.72
CA ARG A 13 -8.88 12.41 2.87
C ARG A 13 -8.75 11.11 3.65
N THR A 14 -9.63 10.17 3.37
CA THR A 14 -9.58 8.83 3.96
C THR A 14 -8.43 8.03 3.38
N PHE A 15 -7.90 7.08 4.16
CA PHE A 15 -6.82 6.18 3.71
C PHE A 15 -7.25 5.36 2.50
N LEU A 16 -8.44 4.77 2.55
CA LEU A 16 -8.99 4.04 1.41
C LEU A 16 -9.62 5.01 0.41
N PRO A 17 -9.45 4.78 -0.90
CA PRO A 17 -10.05 5.65 -1.91
C PRO A 17 -11.58 5.60 -1.86
N GLU A 18 -12.22 6.75 -2.06
CA GLU A 18 -13.67 6.80 -2.15
C GLU A 18 -14.19 6.00 -3.36
N PRO A 19 -15.35 5.36 -3.29
CA PRO A 19 -16.32 5.35 -2.18
C PRO A 19 -16.09 4.25 -1.13
N TYR A 20 -14.93 3.61 -1.12
CA TYR A 20 -14.65 2.45 -0.29
C TYR A 20 -14.26 2.84 1.15
N ASN A 21 -14.54 1.92 2.09
CA ASN A 21 -14.15 2.03 3.49
C ASN A 21 -13.75 0.64 4.01
N TRP A 22 -13.44 0.53 5.31
CA TRP A 22 -12.99 -0.73 5.90
C TRP A 22 -14.05 -1.83 5.91
N LYS A 23 -15.32 -1.49 5.66
CA LYS A 23 -16.40 -2.46 5.48
C LYS A 23 -16.51 -2.95 4.04
N THR A 24 -16.07 -2.14 3.07
CA THR A 24 -16.23 -2.40 1.64
C THR A 24 -14.90 -2.59 0.90
N TYR A 25 -13.78 -2.67 1.61
CA TYR A 25 -12.47 -2.82 0.97
C TYR A 25 -12.35 -4.11 0.14
N GLY A 26 -13.12 -5.15 0.47
CA GLY A 26 -13.17 -6.36 -0.34
C GLY A 26 -13.70 -6.11 -1.75
N GLU A 27 -14.69 -5.24 -1.89
CA GLU A 27 -15.22 -4.81 -3.20
C GLU A 27 -14.17 -4.00 -3.97
N MET A 28 -13.42 -3.15 -3.27
CA MET A 28 -12.30 -2.42 -3.84
C MET A 28 -11.25 -3.38 -4.41
N ASN A 29 -10.88 -4.41 -3.66
CA ASN A 29 -9.91 -5.42 -4.10
C ASN A 29 -10.38 -6.17 -5.33
N VAL A 30 -11.67 -6.50 -5.42
CA VAL A 30 -12.27 -7.13 -6.60
C VAL A 30 -12.19 -6.19 -7.81
N ALA A 31 -12.46 -4.91 -7.62
CA ALA A 31 -12.36 -3.91 -8.69
C ALA A 31 -10.93 -3.78 -9.21
N ILE A 32 -9.94 -3.77 -8.32
CA ILE A 32 -8.52 -3.75 -8.68
C ILE A 32 -8.15 -5.01 -9.45
N TRP A 33 -8.60 -6.17 -8.98
CA TRP A 33 -8.37 -7.45 -9.64
C TRP A 33 -8.92 -7.46 -11.06
N LYS A 34 -10.17 -7.01 -11.24
CA LYS A 34 -10.78 -6.89 -12.56
C LYS A 34 -10.01 -5.94 -13.49
N LYS A 35 -9.57 -4.81 -12.97
CA LYS A 35 -8.80 -3.81 -13.72
C LYS A 35 -7.50 -4.39 -14.28
N HIS A 36 -6.87 -5.31 -13.56
CA HIS A 36 -5.55 -5.82 -13.91
C HIS A 36 -5.55 -7.22 -14.53
N GLN A 37 -6.70 -7.74 -14.94
CA GLN A 37 -6.80 -9.08 -15.56
C GLN A 37 -5.95 -9.23 -16.82
N LYS A 38 -5.77 -8.16 -17.56
CA LYS A 38 -4.96 -8.16 -18.81
C LYS A 38 -3.60 -7.50 -18.63
N THR A 39 -3.24 -7.10 -17.43
CA THR A 39 -1.94 -6.51 -17.15
C THR A 39 -0.86 -7.60 -17.24
N SER A 40 0.14 -7.40 -18.10
CA SER A 40 1.24 -8.35 -18.24
C SER A 40 2.13 -8.36 -17.00
N VAL A 41 2.90 -9.45 -16.81
CA VAL A 41 3.89 -9.54 -15.74
C VAL A 41 4.92 -8.40 -15.84
N GLU A 42 5.32 -8.05 -17.05
CA GLU A 42 6.26 -6.96 -17.30
C GLU A 42 5.71 -5.61 -16.85
N GLU A 43 4.45 -5.32 -17.21
CA GLU A 43 3.76 -4.10 -16.77
C GLU A 43 3.56 -4.07 -15.27
N ALA A 44 3.14 -5.19 -14.67
CA ALA A 44 2.94 -5.29 -13.24
C ALA A 44 4.24 -5.06 -12.48
N THR A 45 5.35 -5.62 -12.94
CA THR A 45 6.68 -5.44 -12.35
C THR A 45 7.12 -3.98 -12.44
N LYS A 46 6.89 -3.35 -13.58
CA LYS A 46 7.20 -1.93 -13.79
C LYS A 46 6.40 -1.03 -12.85
N LEU A 47 5.09 -1.28 -12.73
CA LEU A 47 4.21 -0.53 -11.83
C LEU A 47 4.63 -0.69 -10.36
N LEU A 48 4.97 -1.90 -9.96
CA LEU A 48 5.45 -2.18 -8.60
C LEU A 48 6.74 -1.41 -8.31
N ASN A 49 7.72 -1.48 -9.20
CA ASN A 49 9.00 -0.79 -9.03
C ASN A 49 8.82 0.73 -8.97
N GLN A 50 7.97 1.29 -9.82
CA GLN A 50 7.66 2.73 -9.81
C GLN A 50 6.96 3.16 -8.53
N SER A 51 5.97 2.40 -8.08
CA SER A 51 5.23 2.68 -6.84
C SER A 51 6.13 2.59 -5.63
N HIS A 52 6.95 1.56 -5.55
CA HIS A 52 7.90 1.34 -4.46
C HIS A 52 8.89 2.51 -4.37
N LYS A 53 9.45 2.93 -5.49
CA LYS A 53 10.38 4.06 -5.56
C LYS A 53 9.72 5.34 -5.05
N LYS A 54 8.49 5.62 -5.48
CA LYS A 54 7.73 6.80 -5.03
C LYS A 54 7.45 6.78 -3.54
N VAL A 55 7.13 5.61 -2.99
CA VAL A 55 6.89 5.45 -1.55
C VAL A 55 8.18 5.70 -0.77
N LEU A 56 9.32 5.16 -1.22
CA LEU A 56 10.62 5.39 -0.57
C LEU A 56 11.00 6.87 -0.60
N GLU A 57 10.83 7.54 -1.71
CA GLU A 57 11.10 8.99 -1.84
C GLU A 57 10.23 9.79 -0.88
N LEU A 58 8.97 9.41 -0.75
CA LEU A 58 8.06 10.05 0.20
C LEU A 58 8.52 9.85 1.64
N MET A 59 8.90 8.62 2.01
CA MET A 59 9.40 8.30 3.35
C MET A 59 10.65 9.08 3.71
N GLU A 60 11.57 9.24 2.78
CA GLU A 60 12.84 9.96 2.99
C GLU A 60 12.61 11.44 3.31
N GLY A 61 11.46 11.99 2.93
CA GLY A 61 11.07 13.37 3.26
C GLY A 61 10.63 13.58 4.70
N PHE A 62 10.44 12.50 5.48
CA PHE A 62 10.03 12.55 6.87
C PHE A 62 11.20 12.25 7.80
N SER A 63 11.24 12.91 8.99
CA SER A 63 12.18 12.57 10.05
C SER A 63 11.77 11.26 10.74
N ASN A 64 12.68 10.64 11.50
CA ASN A 64 12.35 9.48 12.31
C ASN A 64 11.23 9.77 13.32
N ASP A 65 11.27 10.94 13.94
CA ASP A 65 10.22 11.35 14.89
C ASP A 65 8.86 11.45 14.20
N GLU A 66 8.81 12.03 13.00
CA GLU A 66 7.58 12.15 12.23
C GLU A 66 7.01 10.77 11.84
N LEU A 67 7.88 9.81 11.52
CA LEU A 67 7.47 8.46 11.11
C LEU A 67 7.07 7.57 12.29
N PHE A 68 7.78 7.64 13.41
CA PHE A 68 7.66 6.64 14.47
C PHE A 68 6.98 7.12 15.74
N THR A 69 6.75 8.41 15.90
CA THR A 69 6.01 8.92 17.06
C THR A 69 4.50 8.82 16.79
N LYS A 70 3.81 8.14 17.69
CA LYS A 70 2.34 8.01 17.62
C LYS A 70 1.70 9.38 17.83
N GLY A 71 0.67 9.65 17.02
CA GLY A 71 -0.11 10.87 17.17
C GLY A 71 0.54 12.16 16.71
N THR A 72 1.66 12.09 15.99
CA THR A 72 2.30 13.27 15.38
C THR A 72 1.34 13.99 14.43
N TYR A 73 0.58 13.19 13.66
CA TYR A 73 -0.44 13.71 12.74
C TYR A 73 -1.82 13.21 13.16
N LYS A 74 -2.82 14.09 13.12
CA LYS A 74 -4.20 13.71 13.44
C LYS A 74 -4.75 12.67 12.46
N TRP A 75 -4.36 12.75 11.21
CA TRP A 75 -4.85 11.87 10.15
C TRP A 75 -4.27 10.44 10.20
N THR A 76 -3.28 10.19 11.05
CA THR A 76 -2.81 8.81 11.31
C THR A 76 -3.52 8.14 12.48
N GLY A 77 -4.44 8.84 13.15
CA GLY A 77 -5.15 8.33 14.32
C GLY A 77 -4.22 8.10 15.49
N GLY A 78 -4.42 7.00 16.19
CA GLY A 78 -3.63 6.64 17.37
C GLY A 78 -2.33 5.90 17.06
N THR A 79 -1.93 5.79 15.79
CA THR A 79 -0.73 5.08 15.38
C THR A 79 0.31 6.02 14.80
N SER A 80 1.47 5.47 14.41
CA SER A 80 2.51 6.23 13.74
C SER A 80 2.33 6.19 12.21
N LEU A 81 2.81 7.21 11.52
CA LEU A 81 2.83 7.22 10.06
C LEU A 81 3.68 6.07 9.52
N GLY A 82 4.78 5.74 10.19
CA GLY A 82 5.65 4.62 9.81
C GLY A 82 4.93 3.29 9.78
N SER A 83 3.97 3.05 10.66
CA SER A 83 3.19 1.80 10.65
C SER A 83 2.35 1.65 9.39
N TYR A 84 1.83 2.73 8.83
CA TYR A 84 1.13 2.70 7.53
C TYR A 84 2.08 2.35 6.39
N PHE A 85 3.31 2.89 6.40
CA PHE A 85 4.31 2.54 5.39
C PHE A 85 4.71 1.08 5.47
N VAL A 86 4.96 0.54 6.67
CA VAL A 86 5.30 -0.88 6.86
C VAL A 86 4.15 -1.77 6.39
N SER A 87 2.93 -1.46 6.80
CA SER A 87 1.74 -2.23 6.40
C SER A 87 1.53 -2.23 4.90
N SER A 88 1.76 -1.11 4.23
CA SER A 88 1.54 -0.95 2.78
C SER A 88 2.68 -1.47 1.92
N THR A 89 3.86 -1.72 2.48
CA THR A 89 5.04 -2.17 1.75
C THR A 89 5.52 -3.54 2.22
N SER A 90 6.42 -3.61 3.19
CA SER A 90 7.08 -4.85 3.59
C SER A 90 6.10 -5.94 4.03
N SER A 91 5.07 -5.60 4.79
CA SER A 91 4.07 -6.58 5.21
C SER A 91 3.26 -7.14 4.04
N HIS A 92 2.84 -6.28 3.11
CA HIS A 92 2.14 -6.69 1.90
C HIS A 92 3.03 -7.52 0.98
N TYR A 93 4.30 -7.12 0.84
CA TYR A 93 5.26 -7.85 0.00
C TYR A 93 5.51 -9.25 0.55
N ASP A 94 5.66 -9.40 1.87
CA ASP A 94 5.80 -10.72 2.51
C ASP A 94 4.57 -11.60 2.26
N TRP A 95 3.39 -11.03 2.41
CA TRP A 95 2.14 -11.74 2.13
C TRP A 95 2.07 -12.20 0.68
N ALA A 96 2.39 -11.32 -0.26
CA ALA A 96 2.38 -11.62 -1.69
C ALA A 96 3.41 -12.70 -2.03
N LEU A 97 4.62 -12.62 -1.47
CA LEU A 97 5.67 -13.62 -1.67
C LEU A 97 5.25 -15.00 -1.18
N LYS A 98 4.59 -15.07 -0.02
CA LYS A 98 4.06 -16.35 0.50
C LYS A 98 3.03 -16.96 -0.45
N LYS A 99 2.16 -16.14 -1.03
CA LYS A 99 1.16 -16.59 -2.01
C LYS A 99 1.81 -17.08 -3.29
N LEU A 100 2.80 -16.36 -3.80
CA LEU A 100 3.55 -16.74 -5.01
C LEU A 100 4.33 -18.04 -4.80
N LYS A 101 4.99 -18.21 -3.65
CA LYS A 101 5.70 -19.45 -3.30
C LYS A 101 4.75 -20.64 -3.19
N ALA A 102 3.60 -20.47 -2.58
CA ALA A 102 2.58 -21.52 -2.49
C ALA A 102 2.08 -21.93 -3.87
N HIS A 103 1.81 -20.97 -4.74
CA HIS A 103 1.41 -21.22 -6.12
C HIS A 103 2.50 -21.99 -6.90
N GLN A 104 3.74 -21.56 -6.81
CA GLN A 104 4.87 -22.21 -7.47
C GLN A 104 5.02 -23.67 -7.01
N LYS A 105 4.90 -23.90 -5.71
CA LYS A 105 4.96 -25.26 -5.13
C LYS A 105 3.84 -26.14 -5.66
N ASN A 106 2.61 -25.61 -5.74
CA ASN A 106 1.47 -26.36 -6.28
C ASN A 106 1.61 -26.66 -7.77
N CYS A 107 2.16 -25.72 -8.55
CA CYS A 107 2.44 -25.94 -9.98
C CYS A 107 3.47 -27.02 -10.20
N LYS A 108 4.50 -27.12 -9.35
CA LYS A 108 5.55 -28.17 -9.45
C LYS A 108 5.05 -29.57 -9.14
N LYS A 109 3.94 -29.69 -8.40
CA LYS A 109 3.31 -30.99 -8.07
C LYS A 109 2.49 -31.57 -9.20
N ARG A 110 2.27 -30.82 -10.25
CA ARG A 110 1.56 -31.27 -11.46
C ARG A 110 2.57 -31.83 -12.46
#